data_1b03bbb14381830c6351759c0fea25ef
#
_entry.id   1b03bbb14381830c6351759c0fea25ef
#
_cell.length_a   1.000
_cell.length_b   1.000
_cell.length_c   1.000
_cell.angle_alpha   90.00
_cell.angle_beta   90.00
_cell.angle_gamma   90.00
#
_symmetry.space_group_name_H-M   'P 1'
#
loop_
_entity.id
_entity.type
_entity.pdbx_description
1 polymer ?
#
loop_
_entity_poly.entity_id
_entity_poly.type
_entity_poly.pdbx_seq_one_letter_code
_entity_poly.pdbx_strand_id
1 'polypeptide(L)'
;MKFKYIIIISLSTLLLISCGDPHEYSVDPTFSEFVHRFEQEAAKRGKNYQLQSSGLIIEFSKLKNDQAGLCHYENPIRIEIDSVYWRKISQVAGAYYMKENLIFHEMGHGILKRKHINTVLENGDWKSMMCGGDKVDNRPWNINYKGARRDYYVNELFNESTAMPDFLSTQLLVDTTNFTKKLILNFNTNNKQDTGWDLTTNSNYSITTDNKQLKFISNYTSSYAILLSVQNPTVDIKNNFSFEMEIDCQPKSPSDQYGLVFANKTQGADTTEYFKINREQKMFPGNSSWYSYYTQLTKNEINKTGKNKLKVFKINNIIYYFINNIYVYQSEMEIYGSGNNFGFLIPAGATCWIDNLQIGIKGSSNIKYKSLSTNDLSFKVIELRENTLQDLAK
;
A
#
# COMPACT_ATOMS: atom_id res chain seq x y z
N MET A 1 38.58 -10.56 85.28
CA MET A 1 38.60 -10.94 83.88
C MET A 1 37.21 -10.80 83.34
N LYS A 2 36.94 -9.79 82.43
CA LYS A 2 35.64 -9.58 81.86
C LYS A 2 35.76 -9.98 80.38
N PHE A 3 35.08 -11.04 79.93
CA PHE A 3 34.97 -11.45 78.55
C PHE A 3 33.90 -10.59 77.88
N LYS A 4 34.31 -9.84 76.85
CA LYS A 4 33.41 -9.13 75.95
C LYS A 4 33.06 -10.07 74.73
N TYR A 5 31.81 -10.44 74.67
CA TYR A 5 31.32 -11.14 73.49
C TYR A 5 31.09 -10.12 72.33
N ILE A 6 31.78 -10.28 71.23
CA ILE A 6 31.52 -9.54 70.01
C ILE A 6 30.51 -10.35 69.20
N ILE A 7 29.31 -9.83 69.05
CA ILE A 7 28.29 -10.39 68.18
C ILE A 7 28.55 -9.83 66.79
N ILE A 8 29.00 -10.68 65.86
CA ILE A 8 29.10 -10.35 64.44
C ILE A 8 27.74 -10.62 63.83
N ILE A 9 26.99 -9.55 63.54
CA ILE A 9 25.76 -9.61 62.76
C ILE A 9 26.16 -9.66 61.27
N SER A 10 26.13 -10.86 60.70
CA SER A 10 26.27 -11.06 59.27
C SER A 10 25.00 -10.58 58.58
N LEU A 11 25.05 -9.40 57.96
CA LEU A 11 23.99 -8.86 57.13
C LEU A 11 24.08 -9.55 55.77
N SER A 12 23.41 -10.69 55.61
CA SER A 12 23.22 -11.32 54.31
C SER A 12 22.22 -10.48 53.53
N THR A 13 22.73 -9.66 52.63
CA THR A 13 21.93 -9.00 51.58
C THR A 13 21.39 -10.08 50.64
N LEU A 14 20.13 -10.44 50.82
CA LEU A 14 19.37 -11.23 49.89
C LEU A 14 19.18 -10.37 48.63
N LEU A 15 19.99 -10.60 47.60
CA LEU A 15 19.71 -10.13 46.25
C LEU A 15 18.48 -10.88 45.81
N LEU A 16 17.32 -10.25 45.91
CA LEU A 16 16.11 -10.67 45.23
C LEU A 16 16.35 -10.45 43.72
N ILE A 17 16.93 -11.44 43.09
CA ILE A 17 16.84 -11.56 41.64
C ILE A 17 15.37 -11.85 41.39
N SER A 18 14.63 -10.85 40.97
CA SER A 18 13.28 -11.03 40.41
C SER A 18 13.44 -11.79 39.10
N CYS A 19 13.52 -13.12 39.21
CA CYS A 19 13.21 -13.99 38.08
C CYS A 19 11.70 -13.87 37.88
N GLY A 20 11.26 -13.24 36.79
CA GLY A 20 9.86 -13.30 36.41
C GLY A 20 9.42 -14.75 36.33
N ASP A 21 8.13 -15.01 36.56
CA ASP A 21 7.55 -16.34 36.38
C ASP A 21 7.74 -16.75 34.91
N PRO A 22 8.44 -17.86 34.61
CA PRO A 22 8.62 -18.31 33.22
C PRO A 22 7.33 -18.66 32.53
N HIS A 23 6.22 -18.75 33.24
CA HIS A 23 4.87 -18.99 32.71
C HIS A 23 3.97 -17.75 32.80
N GLU A 24 4.51 -16.58 33.11
CA GLU A 24 3.73 -15.35 33.14
C GLU A 24 3.10 -15.10 31.79
N TYR A 25 1.78 -14.94 31.79
CA TYR A 25 1.01 -14.53 30.63
C TYR A 25 0.34 -13.19 30.89
N SER A 26 0.81 -12.16 30.20
CA SER A 26 0.32 -10.80 30.34
C SER A 26 0.23 -10.16 28.95
N VAL A 27 -0.93 -10.24 28.33
CA VAL A 27 -1.19 -9.66 27.02
C VAL A 27 -2.19 -8.52 27.17
N ASP A 28 -1.77 -7.28 26.79
CA ASP A 28 -2.70 -6.16 26.75
C ASP A 28 -3.94 -6.54 25.91
N PRO A 29 -5.16 -6.26 26.40
CA PRO A 29 -6.41 -6.63 25.71
C PRO A 29 -6.48 -6.22 24.25
N THR A 30 -5.80 -5.13 23.87
CA THR A 30 -5.71 -4.63 22.48
C THR A 30 -5.07 -5.66 21.53
N PHE A 31 -4.21 -6.53 22.03
CA PHE A 31 -3.48 -7.51 21.22
C PHE A 31 -4.09 -8.92 21.26
N SER A 32 -5.03 -9.17 22.18
CA SER A 32 -5.57 -10.52 22.44
C SER A 32 -6.15 -11.18 21.21
N GLU A 33 -6.87 -10.43 20.35
CA GLU A 33 -7.43 -10.95 19.10
C GLU A 33 -6.33 -11.47 18.16
N PHE A 34 -5.23 -10.74 18.02
CA PHE A 34 -4.13 -11.12 17.11
C PHE A 34 -3.37 -12.33 17.64
N VAL A 35 -3.16 -12.42 18.95
CA VAL A 35 -2.56 -13.60 19.59
C VAL A 35 -3.42 -14.84 19.34
N HIS A 36 -4.73 -14.75 19.58
CA HIS A 36 -5.66 -15.86 19.31
C HIS A 36 -5.65 -16.27 17.84
N ARG A 37 -5.62 -15.29 16.92
CA ARG A 37 -5.51 -15.58 15.48
C ARG A 37 -4.19 -16.25 15.11
N PHE A 38 -3.08 -15.85 15.72
CA PHE A 38 -1.81 -16.54 15.51
C PHE A 38 -1.88 -18.01 15.92
N GLU A 39 -2.50 -18.33 17.08
CA GLU A 39 -2.72 -19.71 17.51
C GLU A 39 -3.63 -20.47 16.55
N GLN A 40 -4.70 -19.85 16.06
CA GLN A 40 -5.57 -20.45 15.04
C GLN A 40 -4.83 -20.75 13.73
N GLU A 41 -4.02 -19.82 13.26
CA GLU A 41 -3.21 -20.02 12.04
C GLU A 41 -2.14 -21.09 12.24
N ALA A 42 -1.55 -21.19 13.42
CA ALA A 42 -0.64 -22.25 13.79
C ALA A 42 -1.35 -23.62 13.79
N ALA A 43 -2.55 -23.70 14.39
CA ALA A 43 -3.34 -24.92 14.45
C ALA A 43 -3.75 -25.44 13.05
N LYS A 44 -4.15 -24.56 12.14
CA LYS A 44 -4.40 -24.91 10.72
C LYS A 44 -3.19 -25.57 10.04
N ARG A 45 -1.97 -25.31 10.53
CA ARG A 45 -0.70 -25.86 10.02
C ARG A 45 -0.13 -26.98 10.89
N GLY A 46 -0.99 -27.56 11.74
CA GLY A 46 -0.62 -28.71 12.60
C GLY A 46 0.30 -28.34 13.77
N LYS A 47 0.41 -27.06 14.11
CA LYS A 47 1.19 -26.55 15.25
C LYS A 47 0.25 -26.12 16.37
N ASN A 48 0.52 -26.54 17.59
CA ASN A 48 -0.27 -26.16 18.76
C ASN A 48 0.61 -25.42 19.77
N TYR A 49 0.45 -24.08 19.82
CA TYR A 49 1.09 -23.24 20.81
C TYR A 49 0.08 -22.89 21.89
N GLN A 50 0.35 -23.32 23.11
CA GLN A 50 -0.47 -22.97 24.29
C GLN A 50 0.17 -21.77 24.98
N LEU A 51 0.01 -20.59 24.37
CA LEU A 51 0.75 -19.39 24.79
C LEU A 51 0.39 -18.94 26.20
N GLN A 52 -0.85 -19.16 26.63
CA GLN A 52 -1.26 -18.88 28.02
C GLN A 52 -0.49 -19.69 29.05
N SER A 53 -0.11 -20.92 28.73
CA SER A 53 0.59 -21.82 29.66
C SER A 53 2.11 -21.80 29.47
N SER A 54 2.60 -21.39 28.30
CA SER A 54 4.04 -21.33 28.01
C SER A 54 4.69 -19.97 28.33
N GLY A 55 3.86 -18.96 28.70
CA GLY A 55 4.30 -17.62 29.02
C GLY A 55 4.48 -16.72 27.79
N LEU A 56 3.86 -15.53 27.84
CA LEU A 56 3.97 -14.49 26.83
C LEU A 56 3.58 -13.14 27.43
N ILE A 57 4.39 -12.13 27.23
CA ILE A 57 4.08 -10.76 27.58
C ILE A 57 4.01 -9.93 26.31
N ILE A 58 2.89 -9.23 26.08
CA ILE A 58 2.77 -8.22 24.98
C ILE A 58 2.19 -6.95 25.59
N GLU A 59 2.94 -5.88 25.49
CA GLU A 59 2.60 -4.60 26.11
C GLU A 59 2.92 -3.41 25.19
N PHE A 60 2.29 -2.27 25.47
CA PHE A 60 2.69 -1.02 24.85
C PHE A 60 3.93 -0.46 25.49
N SER A 61 4.83 0.06 24.65
CA SER A 61 6.04 0.76 25.06
C SER A 61 6.22 2.04 24.21
N LYS A 62 7.19 2.84 24.58
CA LYS A 62 7.68 3.93 23.73
C LYS A 62 9.07 3.52 23.22
N LEU A 63 9.09 2.97 22.04
CA LEU A 63 10.32 2.51 21.40
C LEU A 63 11.15 3.67 20.83
N LYS A 64 12.43 3.42 20.60
CA LYS A 64 13.38 4.37 20.02
C LYS A 64 13.64 3.99 18.53
N ASN A 65 14.20 4.94 17.79
CA ASN A 65 14.69 4.69 16.43
C ASN A 65 13.63 4.18 15.43
N ASP A 66 12.41 4.74 15.52
CA ASP A 66 11.29 4.39 14.61
C ASP A 66 10.94 2.89 14.58
N GLN A 67 11.26 2.16 15.63
CA GLN A 67 10.86 0.76 15.78
C GLN A 67 9.35 0.67 16.03
N ALA A 68 8.66 -0.19 15.27
CA ALA A 68 7.23 -0.43 15.44
C ALA A 68 6.94 -1.48 16.52
N GLY A 69 7.84 -2.45 16.67
CA GLY A 69 7.80 -3.50 17.66
C GLY A 69 9.21 -3.95 18.03
N LEU A 70 9.32 -4.68 19.12
CA LEU A 70 10.57 -5.26 19.61
C LEU A 70 10.28 -6.54 20.38
N CYS A 71 10.89 -7.64 19.96
CA CYS A 71 10.80 -8.93 20.65
C CYS A 71 12.08 -9.18 21.47
N HIS A 72 11.90 -9.43 22.78
CA HIS A 72 12.94 -9.90 23.70
C HIS A 72 12.86 -11.42 23.83
N TYR A 73 14.01 -12.09 23.67
CA TYR A 73 14.10 -13.56 23.76
C TYR A 73 14.28 -14.04 25.22
N GLU A 74 13.56 -13.42 26.11
CA GLU A 74 13.54 -13.74 27.53
C GLU A 74 12.64 -14.95 27.82
N ASN A 75 12.54 -15.35 29.03
CA ASN A 75 11.59 -16.33 29.51
C ASN A 75 10.83 -15.73 30.71
N PRO A 76 9.57 -15.34 30.57
CA PRO A 76 8.70 -15.45 29.40
C PRO A 76 9.12 -14.55 28.22
N ILE A 77 8.68 -14.89 27.00
CA ILE A 77 8.88 -14.06 25.81
C ILE A 77 8.16 -12.72 26.02
N ARG A 78 8.89 -11.62 25.82
CA ARG A 78 8.33 -10.27 25.91
C ARG A 78 8.35 -9.60 24.55
N ILE A 79 7.21 -9.01 24.18
CA ILE A 79 7.02 -8.22 22.96
C ILE A 79 6.55 -6.81 23.37
N GLU A 80 7.27 -5.81 22.94
CA GLU A 80 6.90 -4.41 23.11
C GLU A 80 6.41 -3.83 21.79
N ILE A 81 5.27 -3.17 21.81
CA ILE A 81 4.69 -2.50 20.64
C ILE A 81 4.73 -1.00 20.85
N ASP A 82 5.28 -0.26 19.88
CA ASP A 82 5.33 1.20 19.97
C ASP A 82 3.92 1.80 19.94
N SER A 83 3.59 2.51 21.03
CA SER A 83 2.24 3.08 21.20
C SER A 83 1.94 4.22 20.24
N VAL A 84 2.96 4.94 19.76
CA VAL A 84 2.82 6.03 18.80
C VAL A 84 2.56 5.44 17.41
N TYR A 85 3.36 4.46 17.01
CA TYR A 85 3.16 3.74 15.75
C TYR A 85 1.78 3.05 15.70
N TRP A 86 1.39 2.34 16.75
CA TRP A 86 0.08 1.67 16.83
C TRP A 86 -1.09 2.64 16.67
N ARG A 87 -1.04 3.80 17.32
CA ARG A 87 -2.06 4.84 17.18
C ARG A 87 -2.13 5.36 15.75
N LYS A 88 -0.97 5.58 15.13
CA LYS A 88 -0.85 6.05 13.75
C LYS A 88 -1.48 5.07 12.77
N ILE A 89 -1.13 3.79 12.82
CA ILE A 89 -1.72 2.77 11.93
C ILE A 89 -3.20 2.51 12.21
N SER A 90 -3.71 2.84 13.41
CA SER A 90 -5.12 2.69 13.75
C SER A 90 -6.04 3.67 13.01
N GLN A 91 -5.49 4.72 12.42
CA GLN A 91 -6.24 5.79 11.75
C GLN A 91 -6.35 5.60 10.25
N VAL A 92 -5.74 4.56 9.68
CA VAL A 92 -5.71 4.35 8.23
C VAL A 92 -6.62 3.19 7.79
N ALA A 93 -7.06 3.25 6.55
CA ALA A 93 -7.78 2.13 5.93
C ALA A 93 -6.88 0.88 5.90
N GLY A 94 -7.45 -0.29 6.23
CA GLY A 94 -6.66 -1.52 6.32
C GLY A 94 -5.86 -1.66 7.61
N ALA A 95 -6.08 -0.81 8.62
CA ALA A 95 -5.44 -0.85 9.94
C ALA A 95 -5.37 -2.26 10.55
N TYR A 96 -6.44 -3.04 10.37
CA TYR A 96 -6.51 -4.41 10.87
C TYR A 96 -5.35 -5.28 10.36
N TYR A 97 -5.11 -5.26 9.05
CA TYR A 97 -4.03 -6.05 8.44
C TYR A 97 -2.63 -5.58 8.86
N MET A 98 -2.46 -4.28 9.04
CA MET A 98 -1.19 -3.72 9.51
C MET A 98 -0.88 -4.17 10.93
N LYS A 99 -1.89 -4.14 11.80
CA LYS A 99 -1.80 -4.59 13.18
C LYS A 99 -1.49 -6.08 13.27
N GLU A 100 -2.23 -6.90 12.50
CA GLU A 100 -1.99 -8.34 12.44
C GLU A 100 -0.57 -8.64 11.95
N ASN A 101 -0.13 -7.99 10.86
CA ASN A 101 1.23 -8.15 10.35
C ASN A 101 2.30 -7.83 11.39
N LEU A 102 2.15 -6.71 12.11
CA LEU A 102 3.10 -6.32 13.15
C LEU A 102 3.16 -7.35 14.28
N ILE A 103 2.01 -7.73 14.83
CA ILE A 103 1.96 -8.72 15.92
C ILE A 103 2.49 -10.08 15.45
N PHE A 104 2.15 -10.53 14.24
CA PHE A 104 2.65 -11.79 13.69
C PHE A 104 4.15 -11.75 13.42
N HIS A 105 4.69 -10.61 13.00
CA HIS A 105 6.13 -10.40 12.85
C HIS A 105 6.86 -10.59 14.20
N GLU A 106 6.44 -9.89 15.24
CA GLU A 106 7.08 -9.98 16.55
C GLU A 106 6.90 -11.39 17.18
N MET A 107 5.71 -11.99 17.04
CA MET A 107 5.49 -13.38 17.45
C MET A 107 6.33 -14.36 16.62
N GLY A 108 6.58 -14.04 15.36
CA GLY A 108 7.53 -14.77 14.49
C GLY A 108 8.92 -14.82 15.12
N HIS A 109 9.39 -13.69 15.62
CA HIS A 109 10.65 -13.65 16.36
C HIS A 109 10.58 -14.46 17.65
N GLY A 110 9.60 -14.19 18.51
CA GLY A 110 9.50 -14.78 19.84
C GLY A 110 9.16 -16.26 19.82
N ILE A 111 8.10 -16.65 19.16
CA ILE A 111 7.52 -18.01 19.21
C ILE A 111 8.20 -18.93 18.19
N LEU A 112 8.39 -18.45 16.94
CA LEU A 112 8.91 -19.28 15.86
C LEU A 112 10.44 -19.16 15.72
N LYS A 113 11.08 -18.29 16.48
CA LYS A 113 12.52 -18.01 16.44
C LYS A 113 13.03 -17.58 15.07
N ARG A 114 12.14 -16.93 14.28
CA ARG A 114 12.45 -16.43 12.96
C ARG A 114 13.38 -15.22 13.05
N LYS A 115 14.30 -15.11 12.10
CA LYS A 115 15.14 -13.93 11.89
C LYS A 115 14.59 -13.09 10.76
N HIS A 116 15.06 -11.85 10.63
CA HIS A 116 14.73 -11.02 9.48
C HIS A 116 15.18 -11.68 8.17
N ILE A 117 14.30 -11.60 7.15
CA ILE A 117 14.56 -12.06 5.78
C ILE A 117 14.28 -10.90 4.84
N ASN A 118 15.33 -10.25 4.37
CA ASN A 118 15.24 -9.07 3.48
C ASN A 118 15.39 -9.45 1.99
N THR A 119 14.96 -10.65 1.64
CA THR A 119 14.92 -11.11 0.24
C THR A 119 13.65 -10.61 -0.43
N VAL A 120 13.76 -10.14 -1.66
CA VAL A 120 12.63 -9.76 -2.51
C VAL A 120 12.34 -10.84 -3.55
N LEU A 121 11.08 -10.92 -3.95
CA LEU A 121 10.61 -11.76 -5.06
C LEU A 121 10.92 -11.05 -6.39
N GLU A 122 10.80 -11.79 -7.50
CA GLU A 122 11.05 -11.25 -8.85
C GLU A 122 10.19 -10.02 -9.19
N ASN A 123 8.96 -9.96 -8.67
CA ASN A 123 8.06 -8.82 -8.85
C ASN A 123 8.40 -7.61 -7.96
N GLY A 124 9.40 -7.73 -7.07
CA GLY A 124 9.84 -6.70 -6.14
C GLY A 124 9.13 -6.69 -4.80
N ASP A 125 8.16 -7.55 -4.53
CA ASP A 125 7.57 -7.72 -3.20
C ASP A 125 8.56 -8.38 -2.24
N TRP A 126 8.44 -8.10 -0.94
CA TRP A 126 9.18 -8.85 0.07
C TRP A 126 8.79 -10.33 0.04
N LYS A 127 9.77 -11.22 0.13
CA LYS A 127 9.54 -12.67 0.21
C LYS A 127 8.85 -13.08 1.52
N SER A 128 9.12 -12.40 2.60
CA SER A 128 8.66 -12.77 3.93
C SER A 128 8.07 -11.60 4.69
N MET A 129 7.07 -11.85 5.53
CA MET A 129 6.61 -10.87 6.50
C MET A 129 7.67 -10.59 7.58
N MET A 130 8.70 -11.44 7.70
CA MET A 130 9.86 -11.22 8.56
C MET A 130 10.88 -10.25 7.96
N CYS A 131 10.50 -9.38 7.00
CA CYS A 131 11.40 -8.36 6.48
C CYS A 131 11.63 -7.26 7.52
N GLY A 132 12.90 -6.87 7.71
CA GLY A 132 13.30 -5.75 8.58
C GLY A 132 13.55 -4.44 7.80
N GLY A 133 13.17 -4.41 6.51
CA GLY A 133 13.49 -3.31 5.59
C GLY A 133 14.84 -3.47 4.92
N ASP A 134 15.06 -2.71 3.86
CA ASP A 134 16.31 -2.66 3.11
C ASP A 134 17.02 -1.33 3.35
N LYS A 135 18.20 -1.39 3.95
CA LYS A 135 19.02 -0.20 4.21
C LYS A 135 19.68 0.35 2.93
N VAL A 136 19.89 -0.49 1.93
CA VAL A 136 20.56 -0.10 0.68
C VAL A 136 19.62 0.75 -0.17
N ASP A 137 18.40 0.27 -0.38
CA ASP A 137 17.38 0.96 -1.19
C ASP A 137 16.46 1.87 -0.37
N ASN A 138 16.70 1.97 0.93
CA ASN A 138 15.80 2.64 1.89
C ASN A 138 14.35 2.12 1.77
N ARG A 139 14.20 0.81 1.50
CA ARG A 139 12.92 0.16 1.27
C ARG A 139 12.24 -0.11 2.61
N PRO A 140 10.98 0.31 2.80
CA PRO A 140 10.27 0.08 4.05
C PRO A 140 10.06 -1.42 4.33
N TRP A 141 10.00 -1.78 5.60
CA TRP A 141 9.81 -3.15 6.06
C TRP A 141 8.40 -3.71 5.83
N ASN A 142 7.39 -2.84 5.72
CA ASN A 142 6.01 -3.26 5.57
C ASN A 142 5.74 -3.88 4.20
N ILE A 143 4.84 -4.85 4.21
CA ILE A 143 4.46 -5.66 3.06
C ILE A 143 3.02 -5.37 2.64
N ASN A 144 2.70 -5.72 1.42
CA ASN A 144 1.31 -5.74 0.97
C ASN A 144 0.62 -7.02 1.49
N TYR A 145 0.01 -6.92 2.67
CA TYR A 145 -0.54 -8.03 3.45
C TYR A 145 -2.07 -8.05 3.37
N LYS A 146 -2.61 -8.46 2.22
CA LYS A 146 -4.05 -8.46 1.95
C LYS A 146 -4.48 -9.66 1.10
N GLY A 147 -5.74 -10.08 1.26
CA GLY A 147 -6.35 -11.12 0.46
C GLY A 147 -5.51 -12.39 0.37
N ALA A 148 -5.34 -12.92 -0.83
CA ALA A 148 -4.54 -14.13 -1.08
C ALA A 148 -3.05 -13.96 -0.72
N ARG A 149 -2.53 -12.72 -0.71
CA ARG A 149 -1.16 -12.43 -0.23
C ARG A 149 -1.02 -12.72 1.25
N ARG A 150 -2.04 -12.44 2.05
CA ARG A 150 -2.05 -12.78 3.48
C ARG A 150 -1.80 -14.26 3.69
N ASP A 151 -2.50 -15.11 2.95
CA ASP A 151 -2.36 -16.56 3.08
C ASP A 151 -0.93 -17.02 2.73
N TYR A 152 -0.34 -16.44 1.68
CA TYR A 152 1.06 -16.70 1.34
C TYR A 152 2.00 -16.31 2.49
N TYR A 153 1.92 -15.09 3.00
CA TYR A 153 2.81 -14.60 4.05
C TYR A 153 2.64 -15.35 5.37
N VAL A 154 1.41 -15.72 5.72
CA VAL A 154 1.17 -16.56 6.90
C VAL A 154 1.69 -17.98 6.70
N ASN A 155 1.55 -18.56 5.50
CA ASN A 155 2.16 -19.86 5.20
C ASN A 155 3.68 -19.80 5.31
N GLU A 156 4.30 -18.76 4.75
CA GLU A 156 5.74 -18.53 4.78
C GLU A 156 6.25 -18.28 6.20
N LEU A 157 5.50 -17.56 7.02
CA LEU A 157 5.83 -17.33 8.44
C LEU A 157 6.02 -18.66 9.19
N PHE A 158 5.15 -19.64 8.96
CA PHE A 158 5.23 -20.95 9.59
C PHE A 158 6.10 -21.96 8.83
N ASN A 159 6.42 -21.71 7.56
CA ASN A 159 7.25 -22.56 6.72
C ASN A 159 8.03 -21.72 5.69
N GLU A 160 9.31 -21.47 5.96
CA GLU A 160 10.20 -20.68 5.09
C GLU A 160 10.34 -21.21 3.67
N SER A 161 10.01 -22.50 3.46
CA SER A 161 10.05 -23.15 2.14
C SER A 161 8.75 -22.97 1.35
N THR A 162 7.81 -22.14 1.82
CA THR A 162 6.57 -21.87 1.09
C THR A 162 6.89 -21.32 -0.30
N ALA A 163 6.39 -22.01 -1.31
CA ALA A 163 6.55 -21.57 -2.70
C ALA A 163 5.82 -20.24 -2.93
N MET A 164 6.42 -19.37 -3.75
CA MET A 164 5.76 -18.16 -4.22
C MET A 164 4.52 -18.54 -5.04
N PRO A 165 3.34 -18.00 -4.74
CA PRO A 165 2.16 -18.29 -5.54
C PRO A 165 2.23 -17.56 -6.90
N ASP A 166 1.59 -18.14 -7.89
CA ASP A 166 1.61 -17.65 -9.28
C ASP A 166 1.18 -16.18 -9.42
N PHE A 167 0.24 -15.72 -8.61
CA PHE A 167 -0.24 -14.34 -8.65
C PHE A 167 0.82 -13.31 -8.17
N LEU A 168 1.91 -13.74 -7.54
CA LEU A 168 3.06 -12.89 -7.20
C LEU A 168 4.17 -12.97 -8.25
N SER A 169 4.06 -13.88 -9.23
CA SER A 169 5.06 -13.98 -10.30
C SER A 169 4.99 -12.77 -11.25
N THR A 170 6.07 -12.52 -11.97
CA THR A 170 6.10 -11.53 -13.06
C THR A 170 5.40 -12.03 -14.32
N GLN A 171 5.00 -13.29 -14.35
CA GLN A 171 4.31 -13.88 -15.48
C GLN A 171 2.84 -13.47 -15.48
N LEU A 172 2.36 -12.94 -16.60
CA LEU A 172 0.94 -12.67 -16.80
C LEU A 172 0.21 -13.97 -17.13
N LEU A 173 -0.64 -14.44 -16.23
CA LEU A 173 -1.42 -15.68 -16.36
C LEU A 173 -2.89 -15.44 -16.77
N VAL A 174 -3.25 -14.20 -17.12
CA VAL A 174 -4.64 -13.81 -17.33
C VAL A 174 -4.83 -13.20 -18.71
N ASP A 175 -5.96 -13.57 -19.34
CA ASP A 175 -6.40 -13.00 -20.61
C ASP A 175 -6.86 -11.53 -20.42
N THR A 176 -6.07 -10.61 -20.94
CA THR A 176 -6.36 -9.16 -20.98
C THR A 176 -6.99 -8.72 -22.28
N THR A 177 -7.42 -9.64 -23.13
CA THR A 177 -8.12 -9.34 -24.38
C THR A 177 -9.62 -9.07 -24.15
N ASN A 178 -10.33 -8.66 -25.18
CA ASN A 178 -11.79 -8.49 -25.18
C ASN A 178 -12.34 -7.39 -24.25
N PHE A 179 -11.55 -6.39 -23.90
CA PHE A 179 -12.05 -5.18 -23.28
C PHE A 179 -12.61 -4.23 -24.35
N THR A 180 -13.92 -4.13 -24.43
CA THR A 180 -14.57 -3.20 -25.34
C THR A 180 -14.30 -1.77 -24.91
N LYS A 181 -13.67 -0.98 -25.77
CA LYS A 181 -13.43 0.44 -25.52
C LYS A 181 -14.75 1.18 -25.46
N LYS A 182 -15.08 1.79 -24.34
CA LYS A 182 -16.33 2.54 -24.13
C LYS A 182 -16.14 4.05 -24.18
N LEU A 183 -14.99 4.52 -23.69
CA LEU A 183 -14.62 5.92 -23.70
C LEU A 183 -13.22 6.05 -24.30
N ILE A 184 -13.09 6.89 -25.31
CA ILE A 184 -11.81 7.27 -25.88
C ILE A 184 -11.82 8.79 -25.92
N LEU A 185 -10.89 9.42 -25.23
CA LEU A 185 -10.68 10.86 -25.26
C LEU A 185 -9.42 11.17 -26.05
N ASN A 186 -9.61 11.82 -27.19
CA ASN A 186 -8.54 12.34 -28.02
C ASN A 186 -8.65 13.87 -28.02
N PHE A 187 -7.61 14.53 -27.68
CA PHE A 187 -7.59 15.99 -27.48
C PHE A 187 -7.29 16.73 -28.80
N ASN A 188 -7.98 16.34 -29.87
CA ASN A 188 -7.75 16.86 -31.24
C ASN A 188 -8.30 18.25 -31.47
N THR A 189 -9.17 18.73 -30.59
CA THR A 189 -9.81 20.04 -30.68
C THR A 189 -9.71 20.80 -29.38
N ASN A 190 -9.98 22.11 -29.43
CA ASN A 190 -9.91 22.99 -28.28
C ASN A 190 -11.28 23.20 -27.59
N ASN A 191 -12.28 22.36 -27.89
CA ASN A 191 -13.58 22.52 -27.29
C ASN A 191 -13.90 21.42 -26.26
N LYS A 192 -14.71 21.74 -25.27
CA LYS A 192 -15.13 20.82 -24.21
C LYS A 192 -15.92 19.64 -24.74
N GLN A 193 -16.71 19.82 -25.79
CA GLN A 193 -17.57 18.78 -26.36
C GLN A 193 -16.74 17.64 -26.93
N ASP A 194 -15.57 17.93 -27.48
CA ASP A 194 -14.69 16.92 -28.08
C ASP A 194 -13.68 16.38 -27.06
N THR A 195 -13.15 17.21 -26.18
CA THR A 195 -12.13 16.82 -25.19
C THR A 195 -12.75 16.17 -23.95
N GLY A 196 -14.00 16.47 -23.66
CA GLY A 196 -14.66 16.08 -22.42
C GLY A 196 -14.18 16.84 -21.18
N TRP A 197 -13.30 17.87 -21.33
CA TRP A 197 -12.69 18.59 -20.22
C TRP A 197 -13.05 20.08 -20.26
N ASP A 198 -13.22 20.66 -19.05
CA ASP A 198 -13.30 22.11 -18.90
C ASP A 198 -11.90 22.72 -19.07
N LEU A 199 -11.65 23.26 -20.27
CA LEU A 199 -10.42 23.99 -20.53
C LEU A 199 -10.51 25.32 -19.76
N THR A 200 -9.67 25.49 -18.76
CA THR A 200 -9.71 26.65 -17.85
C THR A 200 -8.32 27.01 -17.36
N THR A 201 -8.16 28.28 -17.00
CA THR A 201 -6.94 28.77 -16.38
C THR A 201 -7.31 29.64 -15.18
N ASN A 202 -6.67 29.38 -14.06
CA ASN A 202 -6.78 30.20 -12.84
C ASN A 202 -5.39 30.32 -12.18
N SER A 203 -5.33 30.86 -10.97
CA SER A 203 -4.06 31.04 -10.23
C SER A 203 -3.36 29.70 -9.91
N ASN A 204 -4.12 28.63 -9.73
CA ASN A 204 -3.63 27.35 -9.21
C ASN A 204 -3.27 26.37 -10.32
N TYR A 205 -3.93 26.46 -11.48
CA TYR A 205 -3.66 25.57 -12.60
C TYR A 205 -4.15 26.12 -13.94
N SER A 206 -3.63 25.56 -15.03
CA SER A 206 -4.09 25.80 -16.38
C SER A 206 -4.35 24.48 -17.10
N ILE A 207 -5.51 24.34 -17.72
CA ILE A 207 -5.90 23.21 -18.56
C ILE A 207 -6.18 23.74 -19.95
N THR A 208 -5.36 23.34 -20.90
CA THR A 208 -5.44 23.74 -22.30
C THR A 208 -5.20 22.53 -23.20
N THR A 209 -5.30 22.71 -24.51
CA THR A 209 -4.80 21.73 -25.47
C THR A 209 -3.55 22.26 -26.14
N ASP A 210 -2.61 21.37 -26.41
CA ASP A 210 -1.36 21.65 -27.08
C ASP A 210 -0.97 20.43 -27.93
N ASN A 211 -0.74 20.63 -29.23
CA ASN A 211 -0.39 19.57 -30.17
C ASN A 211 -1.30 18.32 -30.08
N LYS A 212 -2.61 18.53 -29.99
CA LYS A 212 -3.63 17.48 -29.86
C LYS A 212 -3.53 16.66 -28.56
N GLN A 213 -2.93 17.21 -27.54
CA GLN A 213 -2.82 16.64 -26.20
C GLN A 213 -3.48 17.57 -25.20
N LEU A 214 -4.02 17.04 -24.12
CA LEU A 214 -4.41 17.83 -22.97
C LEU A 214 -3.15 18.27 -22.25
N LYS A 215 -2.96 19.59 -22.14
CA LYS A 215 -1.86 20.17 -21.39
C LYS A 215 -2.35 20.66 -20.04
N PHE A 216 -1.79 20.12 -19.00
CA PHE A 216 -2.05 20.55 -17.64
C PHE A 216 -0.79 21.20 -17.05
N ILE A 217 -0.94 22.43 -16.54
CA ILE A 217 0.11 23.13 -15.80
C ILE A 217 -0.38 23.28 -14.36
N SER A 218 0.36 22.74 -13.41
CA SER A 218 0.10 22.90 -11.98
C SER A 218 0.91 24.07 -11.44
N ASN A 219 0.24 25.08 -10.92
CA ASN A 219 0.86 26.21 -10.22
C ASN A 219 0.89 26.03 -8.70
N TYR A 220 0.41 24.89 -8.20
CA TYR A 220 0.52 24.55 -6.78
C TYR A 220 1.99 24.51 -6.36
N THR A 221 2.26 24.94 -5.13
CA THR A 221 3.65 25.00 -4.62
C THR A 221 4.04 23.76 -3.85
N SER A 222 3.09 23.10 -3.21
CA SER A 222 3.33 21.96 -2.30
C SER A 222 2.24 20.88 -2.33
N SER A 223 1.33 20.93 -3.32
CA SER A 223 0.17 20.02 -3.38
C SER A 223 0.10 19.32 -4.70
N TYR A 224 -0.43 18.09 -4.70
CA TYR A 224 -0.79 17.41 -5.93
C TYR A 224 -2.15 17.87 -6.43
N ALA A 225 -2.30 18.01 -7.73
CA ALA A 225 -3.60 18.14 -8.37
C ALA A 225 -4.08 16.78 -8.84
N ILE A 226 -5.32 16.41 -8.51
CA ILE A 226 -5.99 15.26 -9.08
C ILE A 226 -7.07 15.77 -10.02
N LEU A 227 -6.98 15.38 -11.28
CA LEU A 227 -8.07 15.52 -12.24
C LEU A 227 -8.91 14.26 -12.22
N LEU A 228 -10.16 14.41 -11.84
CA LEU A 228 -11.09 13.30 -11.82
C LEU A 228 -12.23 13.53 -12.79
N SER A 229 -12.57 12.50 -13.51
CA SER A 229 -13.88 12.36 -14.12
C SER A 229 -14.89 12.14 -12.99
N VAL A 230 -15.73 13.12 -12.75
CA VAL A 230 -16.84 13.01 -11.79
C VAL A 230 -18.05 12.47 -12.53
N GLN A 231 -18.56 11.33 -12.09
CA GLN A 231 -19.73 10.66 -12.63
C GLN A 231 -19.55 10.01 -14.01
N ASN A 232 -18.96 8.83 -13.99
CA ASN A 232 -19.16 7.91 -15.11
C ASN A 232 -20.07 6.76 -14.65
N PRO A 233 -21.39 6.85 -14.86
CA PRO A 233 -22.32 5.81 -14.42
C PRO A 233 -22.16 4.49 -15.17
N THR A 234 -21.36 4.44 -16.22
CA THR A 234 -21.17 3.26 -17.08
C THR A 234 -19.98 2.40 -16.67
N VAL A 235 -19.06 2.91 -15.86
CA VAL A 235 -17.93 2.11 -15.36
C VAL A 235 -18.18 1.82 -13.89
N ASP A 236 -18.79 0.68 -13.61
CA ASP A 236 -18.84 0.16 -12.26
C ASP A 236 -17.50 -0.56 -11.99
N ILE A 237 -16.75 -0.07 -11.00
CA ILE A 237 -15.48 -0.68 -10.58
C ILE A 237 -15.63 -2.11 -10.06
N LYS A 238 -16.84 -2.55 -9.74
CA LYS A 238 -17.14 -3.94 -9.42
C LYS A 238 -16.95 -4.84 -10.63
N ASN A 239 -17.15 -4.31 -11.82
CA ASN A 239 -16.93 -5.03 -13.08
C ASN A 239 -15.44 -5.08 -13.46
N ASN A 240 -15.11 -5.94 -14.41
CA ASN A 240 -13.80 -5.96 -15.02
C ASN A 240 -13.66 -4.76 -15.97
N PHE A 241 -12.61 -3.98 -15.79
CA PHE A 241 -12.35 -2.79 -16.61
C PHE A 241 -10.87 -2.69 -17.02
N SER A 242 -10.61 -1.87 -18.03
CA SER A 242 -9.26 -1.38 -18.35
C SER A 242 -9.26 0.14 -18.32
N PHE A 243 -8.14 0.72 -17.91
CA PHE A 243 -7.91 2.15 -17.93
C PHE A 243 -6.50 2.42 -18.42
N GLU A 244 -6.35 3.22 -19.49
CA GLU A 244 -5.05 3.55 -20.04
C GLU A 244 -4.95 5.01 -20.45
N MET A 245 -3.75 5.57 -20.37
CA MET A 245 -3.39 6.88 -20.93
C MET A 245 -1.93 6.92 -21.33
N GLU A 246 -1.60 7.86 -22.18
CA GLU A 246 -0.24 8.30 -22.43
C GLU A 246 0.01 9.61 -21.69
N ILE A 247 1.11 9.71 -20.97
CA ILE A 247 1.48 10.90 -20.21
C ILE A 247 2.96 11.24 -20.40
N ASP A 248 3.23 12.48 -20.73
CA ASP A 248 4.56 13.10 -20.61
C ASP A 248 4.48 14.14 -19.51
N CYS A 249 5.15 13.93 -18.40
CA CYS A 249 5.14 14.83 -17.26
C CYS A 249 6.54 15.39 -17.03
N GLN A 250 6.62 16.70 -16.89
CA GLN A 250 7.83 17.43 -16.50
C GLN A 250 7.65 17.93 -15.06
N PRO A 251 8.00 17.09 -14.06
CA PRO A 251 7.90 17.43 -12.65
C PRO A 251 9.03 18.38 -12.24
N LYS A 252 8.91 19.03 -11.08
CA LYS A 252 9.98 19.84 -10.49
C LYS A 252 11.15 18.99 -10.02
N SER A 253 10.87 17.82 -9.45
CA SER A 253 11.87 16.84 -9.04
C SER A 253 11.67 15.52 -9.79
N PRO A 254 12.74 14.81 -10.16
CA PRO A 254 12.62 13.47 -10.73
C PRO A 254 11.90 12.47 -9.81
N SER A 255 11.88 12.71 -8.51
CA SER A 255 11.18 11.87 -7.50
C SER A 255 9.68 12.13 -7.42
N ASP A 256 9.18 13.25 -7.97
CA ASP A 256 7.76 13.58 -7.93
C ASP A 256 6.93 12.55 -8.69
N GLN A 257 5.84 12.11 -8.07
CA GLN A 257 5.00 11.05 -8.58
C GLN A 257 3.86 11.60 -9.44
N TYR A 258 3.55 10.91 -10.54
CA TYR A 258 2.43 11.22 -11.43
C TYR A 258 1.85 9.92 -12.02
N GLY A 259 0.61 9.94 -12.47
CA GLY A 259 0.02 8.75 -13.07
C GLY A 259 -1.49 8.66 -13.00
N LEU A 260 -2.00 7.44 -13.11
CA LEU A 260 -3.43 7.13 -13.09
C LEU A 260 -4.00 7.16 -11.68
N VAL A 261 -5.24 7.65 -11.58
CA VAL A 261 -6.09 7.59 -10.39
C VAL A 261 -7.40 6.94 -10.79
N PHE A 262 -7.82 5.94 -10.06
CA PHE A 262 -9.08 5.25 -10.35
C PHE A 262 -9.76 4.77 -9.07
N ALA A 263 -11.02 4.38 -9.19
CA ALA A 263 -11.84 3.96 -8.05
C ALA A 263 -11.96 5.02 -6.94
N ASN A 264 -11.79 6.31 -7.27
CA ASN A 264 -11.87 7.39 -6.30
C ASN A 264 -13.32 7.71 -5.92
N LYS A 265 -13.56 8.01 -4.64
CA LYS A 265 -14.78 8.65 -4.16
C LYS A 265 -14.67 10.16 -4.26
N THR A 266 -15.80 10.81 -4.55
CA THR A 266 -15.88 12.28 -4.61
C THR A 266 -15.66 12.96 -3.25
N GLN A 267 -15.77 12.20 -2.16
CA GLN A 267 -15.53 12.68 -0.78
C GLN A 267 -14.87 11.55 0.02
N GLY A 268 -13.73 11.85 0.63
CA GLY A 268 -12.95 10.93 1.45
C GLY A 268 -11.80 10.27 0.67
N ALA A 269 -10.58 10.53 1.11
CA ALA A 269 -9.35 10.08 0.43
C ALA A 269 -9.03 8.58 0.64
N ASP A 270 -9.82 7.87 1.45
CA ASP A 270 -9.39 6.63 2.08
C ASP A 270 -9.40 5.39 1.19
N THR A 271 -9.84 5.50 -0.07
CA THR A 271 -10.02 4.33 -0.95
C THR A 271 -9.72 4.62 -2.42
N THR A 272 -8.74 5.46 -2.69
CA THR A 272 -8.31 5.78 -4.05
C THR A 272 -7.22 4.81 -4.49
N GLU A 273 -7.41 4.16 -5.63
CA GLU A 273 -6.38 3.36 -6.27
C GLU A 273 -5.51 4.23 -7.18
N TYR A 274 -4.20 3.99 -7.10
CA TYR A 274 -3.20 4.72 -7.89
C TYR A 274 -2.34 3.78 -8.71
N PHE A 275 -1.96 4.25 -9.86
CA PHE A 275 -0.83 3.74 -10.62
C PHE A 275 0.11 4.90 -10.91
N LYS A 276 1.07 5.14 -10.03
CA LYS A 276 1.99 6.25 -10.10
C LYS A 276 3.37 5.78 -10.53
N ILE A 277 4.06 6.64 -11.26
CA ILE A 277 5.48 6.50 -11.63
C ILE A 277 6.21 7.82 -11.35
N ASN A 278 7.53 7.78 -11.41
CA ASN A 278 8.37 8.98 -11.41
C ASN A 278 9.54 8.87 -12.42
N ARG A 279 10.32 9.92 -12.55
CA ARG A 279 11.45 9.98 -13.48
C ARG A 279 12.72 9.24 -12.98
N GLU A 280 12.71 8.78 -11.75
CA GLU A 280 13.74 7.87 -11.18
C GLU A 280 13.48 6.39 -11.51
N GLN A 281 12.54 6.10 -12.42
CA GLN A 281 12.10 4.75 -12.78
C GLN A 281 11.49 3.98 -11.60
N LYS A 282 10.83 4.69 -10.68
CA LYS A 282 10.08 4.08 -9.60
C LYS A 282 8.59 4.02 -9.95
N MET A 283 7.97 2.91 -9.62
CA MET A 283 6.56 2.64 -9.74
C MET A 283 5.93 2.52 -8.35
N PHE A 284 4.74 3.05 -8.19
CA PHE A 284 3.98 3.06 -6.93
C PHE A 284 2.57 2.57 -7.21
N PRO A 285 2.34 1.26 -7.20
CA PRO A 285 1.03 0.67 -7.40
C PRO A 285 0.23 0.63 -6.11
N GLY A 286 -1.09 0.63 -6.21
CA GLY A 286 -1.98 0.35 -5.09
C GLY A 286 -2.83 1.53 -4.65
N ASN A 287 -3.39 1.46 -3.45
CA ASN A 287 -4.33 2.45 -2.95
C ASN A 287 -3.70 3.47 -2.00
N SER A 288 -4.49 4.45 -1.55
CA SER A 288 -4.09 5.47 -0.57
C SER A 288 -3.89 4.90 0.85
N SER A 289 -4.13 3.60 1.07
CA SER A 289 -3.82 2.99 2.34
C SER A 289 -2.31 2.91 2.56
N TRP A 290 -1.89 2.88 3.82
CA TRP A 290 -0.50 2.85 4.24
C TRP A 290 0.36 1.81 3.49
N TYR A 291 -0.17 0.61 3.24
CA TYR A 291 0.57 -0.46 2.56
C TYR A 291 0.96 -0.14 1.13
N SER A 292 0.05 0.48 0.39
CA SER A 292 0.29 0.83 -1.01
C SER A 292 1.22 2.02 -1.16
N TYR A 293 1.25 2.90 -0.17
CA TYR A 293 2.09 4.09 -0.20
C TYR A 293 3.58 3.74 -0.20
N TYR A 294 3.95 2.61 0.42
CA TYR A 294 5.34 2.18 0.53
C TYR A 294 5.78 1.12 -0.48
N THR A 295 4.89 0.60 -1.29
CA THR A 295 5.30 -0.30 -2.38
C THR A 295 5.98 0.55 -3.46
N GLN A 296 7.30 0.58 -3.42
CA GLN A 296 8.13 1.28 -4.40
C GLN A 296 8.96 0.24 -5.16
N LEU A 297 8.72 0.13 -6.47
CA LEU A 297 9.36 -0.86 -7.33
C LEU A 297 10.19 -0.16 -8.39
N THR A 298 11.43 -0.58 -8.60
CA THR A 298 12.22 -0.09 -9.74
C THR A 298 11.77 -0.79 -11.02
N LYS A 299 11.44 -0.01 -12.06
CA LYS A 299 10.94 -0.52 -13.35
C LYS A 299 11.67 0.17 -14.50
N ASN A 300 12.54 -0.58 -15.18
CA ASN A 300 13.33 -0.09 -16.31
C ASN A 300 12.45 0.26 -17.53
N GLU A 301 11.21 -0.23 -17.55
CA GLU A 301 10.20 0.05 -18.57
C GLU A 301 9.72 1.51 -18.53
N ILE A 302 10.02 2.25 -17.45
CA ILE A 302 9.70 3.69 -17.34
C ILE A 302 10.72 4.50 -18.12
N ASN A 303 10.25 5.27 -19.10
CA ASN A 303 11.08 6.27 -19.77
C ASN A 303 11.38 7.42 -18.81
N LYS A 304 12.67 7.70 -18.57
CA LYS A 304 13.12 8.82 -17.72
C LYS A 304 12.76 10.18 -18.31
N THR A 305 12.62 10.23 -19.62
CA THR A 305 12.24 11.43 -20.38
C THR A 305 11.16 11.07 -21.39
N GLY A 306 10.34 12.06 -21.76
CA GLY A 306 9.27 11.88 -22.73
C GLY A 306 8.08 11.05 -22.18
N LYS A 307 7.33 10.51 -23.11
CA LYS A 307 6.03 9.90 -22.85
C LYS A 307 6.15 8.51 -22.25
N ASN A 308 5.29 8.20 -21.29
CA ASN A 308 5.02 6.86 -20.81
C ASN A 308 3.55 6.49 -21.06
N LYS A 309 3.31 5.25 -21.45
CA LYS A 309 1.96 4.70 -21.54
C LYS A 309 1.69 3.87 -20.30
N LEU A 310 0.72 4.31 -19.50
CA LEU A 310 0.28 3.62 -18.29
C LEU A 310 -1.05 2.93 -18.57
N LYS A 311 -1.16 1.66 -18.17
CA LYS A 311 -2.37 0.90 -18.38
C LYS A 311 -2.61 -0.05 -17.21
N VAL A 312 -3.87 -0.15 -16.80
CA VAL A 312 -4.32 -1.15 -15.84
C VAL A 312 -5.45 -1.98 -16.43
N PHE A 313 -5.50 -3.25 -16.03
CA PHE A 313 -6.68 -4.09 -16.16
C PHE A 313 -7.10 -4.53 -14.76
N LYS A 314 -8.37 -4.35 -14.44
CA LYS A 314 -8.98 -5.02 -13.30
C LYS A 314 -9.74 -6.24 -13.81
N ILE A 315 -9.38 -7.42 -13.31
CA ILE A 315 -10.04 -8.68 -13.60
C ILE A 315 -10.34 -9.35 -12.27
N ASN A 316 -11.61 -9.53 -11.97
CA ASN A 316 -12.09 -9.89 -10.64
C ASN A 316 -11.60 -8.84 -9.60
N ASN A 317 -10.83 -9.24 -8.60
CA ASN A 317 -10.26 -8.35 -7.59
C ASN A 317 -8.77 -8.06 -7.82
N ILE A 318 -8.21 -8.44 -8.96
CA ILE A 318 -6.79 -8.24 -9.25
C ILE A 318 -6.63 -7.14 -10.28
N ILE A 319 -5.71 -6.22 -10.00
CA ILE A 319 -5.27 -5.17 -10.91
C ILE A 319 -3.94 -5.59 -11.51
N TYR A 320 -3.85 -5.59 -12.82
CA TYR A 320 -2.65 -5.84 -13.60
C TYR A 320 -2.13 -4.53 -14.17
N TYR A 321 -0.87 -4.24 -13.92
CA TYR A 321 -0.22 -2.96 -14.29
C TYR A 321 0.71 -3.16 -15.47
N PHE A 322 0.65 -2.22 -16.42
CA PHE A 322 1.49 -2.22 -17.62
C PHE A 322 2.12 -0.84 -17.82
N ILE A 323 3.40 -0.84 -18.15
CA ILE A 323 4.15 0.35 -18.57
C ILE A 323 4.65 0.12 -20.00
N ASN A 324 4.36 1.05 -20.88
CA ASN A 324 4.77 0.97 -22.29
C ASN A 324 4.41 -0.38 -22.96
N ASN A 325 3.22 -0.90 -22.63
CA ASN A 325 2.64 -2.18 -23.04
C ASN A 325 3.32 -3.44 -22.45
N ILE A 326 4.27 -3.29 -21.53
CA ILE A 326 4.92 -4.39 -20.84
C ILE A 326 4.22 -4.60 -19.50
N TYR A 327 3.85 -5.84 -19.17
CA TYR A 327 3.33 -6.21 -17.86
C TYR A 327 4.44 -6.06 -16.82
N VAL A 328 4.15 -5.35 -15.73
CA VAL A 328 5.16 -5.02 -14.72
C VAL A 328 4.80 -5.41 -13.30
N TYR A 329 3.50 -5.58 -12.99
CA TYR A 329 3.07 -5.87 -11.62
C TYR A 329 1.59 -6.25 -11.56
N GLN A 330 1.18 -6.87 -10.45
CA GLN A 330 -0.23 -7.06 -10.08
C GLN A 330 -0.45 -6.88 -8.59
N SER A 331 -1.63 -6.40 -8.23
CA SER A 331 -2.07 -6.28 -6.83
C SER A 331 -3.54 -6.60 -6.70
N GLU A 332 -3.98 -6.90 -5.48
CA GLU A 332 -5.42 -6.99 -5.21
C GLU A 332 -6.02 -5.60 -5.02
N MET A 333 -7.23 -5.42 -5.50
CA MET A 333 -8.03 -4.23 -5.30
C MET A 333 -8.95 -4.40 -4.09
N GLU A 334 -8.88 -3.49 -3.14
CA GLU A 334 -9.87 -3.41 -2.07
C GLU A 334 -11.14 -2.71 -2.57
N ILE A 335 -12.24 -3.46 -2.61
CA ILE A 335 -13.53 -2.92 -3.09
C ILE A 335 -14.25 -2.09 -2.04
N TYR A 336 -13.83 -2.16 -0.76
CA TYR A 336 -14.52 -1.49 0.34
C TYR A 336 -14.42 0.04 0.22
N GLY A 337 -15.55 0.62 -0.12
CA GLY A 337 -15.73 2.06 -0.10
C GLY A 337 -15.20 2.82 -1.31
N SER A 338 -14.78 2.15 -2.37
CA SER A 338 -14.31 2.76 -3.60
C SER A 338 -15.44 3.43 -4.40
N GLY A 339 -15.09 4.50 -5.11
CA GLY A 339 -15.98 5.21 -6.04
C GLY A 339 -15.70 4.82 -7.50
N ASN A 340 -16.47 5.39 -8.41
CA ASN A 340 -16.37 5.12 -9.85
C ASN A 340 -15.62 6.20 -10.65
N ASN A 341 -14.80 7.02 -9.97
CA ASN A 341 -14.10 8.10 -10.64
C ASN A 341 -12.73 7.65 -11.16
N PHE A 342 -12.39 8.13 -12.34
CA PHE A 342 -11.13 7.88 -13.04
C PHE A 342 -10.45 9.21 -13.36
N GLY A 343 -9.14 9.24 -13.34
CA GLY A 343 -8.40 10.44 -13.66
C GLY A 343 -6.89 10.25 -13.55
N PHE A 344 -6.20 11.35 -13.27
CA PHE A 344 -4.75 11.34 -13.15
C PHE A 344 -4.26 12.30 -12.06
N LEU A 345 -3.10 11.97 -11.53
CA LEU A 345 -2.37 12.73 -10.53
C LEU A 345 -1.27 13.54 -11.20
N ILE A 346 -1.21 14.83 -10.88
CA ILE A 346 -0.20 15.78 -11.34
C ILE A 346 0.52 16.38 -10.13
N PRO A 347 1.85 16.34 -10.05
CA PRO A 347 2.58 16.92 -8.93
C PRO A 347 2.60 18.45 -8.98
N ALA A 348 2.91 19.05 -7.84
CA ALA A 348 3.04 20.48 -7.70
C ALA A 348 4.06 21.08 -8.67
N GLY A 349 3.69 22.16 -9.35
CA GLY A 349 4.55 22.90 -10.29
C GLY A 349 4.98 22.12 -11.53
N ALA A 350 4.32 21.00 -11.83
CA ALA A 350 4.60 20.21 -13.02
C ALA A 350 3.84 20.70 -14.24
N THR A 351 4.38 20.41 -15.41
CA THR A 351 3.64 20.47 -16.68
C THR A 351 3.52 19.07 -17.24
N CYS A 352 2.30 18.65 -17.55
CA CYS A 352 2.02 17.34 -18.11
C CYS A 352 1.20 17.44 -19.40
N TRP A 353 1.53 16.59 -20.37
CA TRP A 353 0.75 16.39 -21.60
C TRP A 353 0.15 14.99 -21.55
N ILE A 354 -1.15 14.90 -21.73
CA ILE A 354 -1.93 13.67 -21.61
C ILE A 354 -2.62 13.41 -22.94
N ASP A 355 -2.57 12.16 -23.39
CA ASP A 355 -3.14 11.72 -24.63
C ASP A 355 -3.71 10.30 -24.52
N ASN A 356 -4.51 9.89 -25.49
CA ASN A 356 -5.02 8.53 -25.65
C ASN A 356 -5.66 7.95 -24.37
N LEU A 357 -6.41 8.78 -23.62
CA LEU A 357 -7.12 8.33 -22.45
C LEU A 357 -8.27 7.41 -22.85
N GLN A 358 -8.24 6.18 -22.38
CA GLN A 358 -9.21 5.16 -22.75
C GLN A 358 -9.68 4.36 -21.53
N ILE A 359 -10.99 4.16 -21.46
CA ILE A 359 -11.62 3.26 -20.49
C ILE A 359 -12.33 2.15 -21.26
N GLY A 360 -12.01 0.90 -20.93
CA GLY A 360 -12.63 -0.27 -21.50
C GLY A 360 -13.35 -1.10 -20.44
N ILE A 361 -14.38 -1.83 -20.83
CA ILE A 361 -15.09 -2.77 -19.98
C ILE A 361 -15.07 -4.12 -20.67
N LYS A 362 -14.77 -5.19 -19.92
CA LYS A 362 -14.83 -6.55 -20.46
C LYS A 362 -16.30 -6.93 -20.64
N GLY A 363 -16.74 -7.14 -21.89
CA GLY A 363 -18.14 -7.41 -22.22
C GLY A 363 -18.60 -8.76 -21.65
N SER A 364 -19.71 -8.75 -20.92
CA SER A 364 -20.66 -9.86 -21.00
C SER A 364 -21.63 -9.51 -22.14
N SER A 365 -21.94 -10.46 -22.97
CA SER A 365 -22.72 -10.30 -24.22
C SER A 365 -24.13 -9.72 -24.05
N ASN A 366 -24.58 -9.41 -22.83
CA ASN A 366 -25.93 -9.00 -22.49
C ASN A 366 -26.09 -7.61 -21.85
N ILE A 367 -25.00 -6.86 -21.65
CA ILE A 367 -25.12 -5.51 -21.08
C ILE A 367 -25.23 -4.50 -22.22
N LYS A 368 -26.43 -3.94 -22.43
CA LYS A 368 -26.63 -2.77 -23.29
C LYS A 368 -26.02 -1.55 -22.60
N TYR A 369 -24.79 -1.24 -22.91
CA TYR A 369 -24.17 0.01 -22.47
C TYR A 369 -24.64 1.17 -23.36
N LYS A 370 -25.17 2.22 -22.74
CA LYS A 370 -25.35 3.49 -23.43
C LYS A 370 -23.97 4.03 -23.80
N SER A 371 -23.75 4.39 -25.06
CA SER A 371 -22.53 5.08 -25.44
C SER A 371 -22.43 6.37 -24.65
N LEU A 372 -21.32 6.57 -23.95
CA LEU A 372 -21.05 7.84 -23.28
C LEU A 372 -20.86 8.90 -24.34
N SER A 373 -21.67 9.94 -24.28
CA SER A 373 -21.33 11.19 -24.92
C SER A 373 -20.38 11.96 -24.02
N THR A 374 -19.51 12.79 -24.59
CA THR A 374 -18.65 13.69 -23.83
C THR A 374 -19.45 14.66 -22.95
N ASN A 375 -20.73 14.88 -23.26
CA ASN A 375 -21.66 15.69 -22.46
C ASN A 375 -22.08 15.03 -21.12
N ASP A 376 -21.91 13.71 -21.00
CA ASP A 376 -22.21 12.95 -19.77
C ASP A 376 -21.02 12.96 -18.79
N LEU A 377 -19.89 13.57 -19.15
CA LEU A 377 -18.69 13.65 -18.33
C LEU A 377 -18.60 15.01 -17.65
N SER A 378 -18.49 15.00 -16.35
CA SER A 378 -18.07 16.17 -15.58
C SER A 378 -16.71 15.92 -14.95
N PHE A 379 -15.84 16.92 -15.00
CA PHE A 379 -14.48 16.83 -14.48
C PHE A 379 -14.28 17.79 -13.31
N LYS A 380 -13.55 17.36 -12.33
CA LYS A 380 -13.22 18.16 -11.15
C LYS A 380 -11.73 18.10 -10.87
N VAL A 381 -11.15 19.24 -10.59
CA VAL A 381 -9.80 19.34 -10.05
C VAL A 381 -9.90 19.32 -8.53
N ILE A 382 -9.20 18.41 -7.89
CA ILE A 382 -9.11 18.29 -6.44
C ILE A 382 -7.65 18.56 -6.04
N GLU A 383 -7.45 19.50 -5.13
CA GLU A 383 -6.15 19.71 -4.49
C GLU A 383 -5.96 18.70 -3.38
N LEU A 384 -4.86 17.94 -3.46
CA LEU A 384 -4.37 17.11 -2.37
C LEU A 384 -3.21 17.83 -1.70
N ARG A 385 -3.39 18.27 -0.48
CA ARG A 385 -2.31 18.83 0.30
C ARG A 385 -1.31 17.76 0.68
N GLU A 386 -0.03 18.06 0.51
CA GLU A 386 1.10 17.17 0.82
C GLU A 386 1.07 16.68 2.27
N ASN A 387 0.57 17.50 3.20
CA ASN A 387 0.39 17.16 4.61
C ASN A 387 -0.57 15.98 4.83
N THR A 388 -1.57 15.80 3.97
CA THR A 388 -2.46 14.62 4.06
C THR A 388 -1.74 13.32 3.70
N LEU A 389 -0.70 13.40 2.87
CA LEU A 389 0.12 12.24 2.48
C LEU A 389 1.35 12.08 3.38
N GLN A 390 1.95 13.19 3.86
CA GLN A 390 3.12 13.17 4.75
C GLN A 390 2.75 12.97 6.23
N ASP A 391 1.60 13.47 6.69
CA ASP A 391 1.11 13.22 8.05
C ASP A 391 0.67 11.76 8.25
N LEU A 392 0.38 11.05 7.15
CA LEU A 392 0.23 9.60 7.14
C LEU A 392 1.59 8.87 7.07
N ALA A 393 2.69 9.57 6.76
CA ALA A 393 4.03 9.02 6.61
C ALA A 393 4.98 9.34 7.78
N LYS A 394 4.57 10.22 8.69
CA LYS A 394 5.21 10.51 9.96
C LYS A 394 4.40 9.86 11.09
#